data_5d0d8bd5664baf1108dd657411715526
#
_entry.id   5d0d8bd5664baf1108dd657411715526
#
_cell.length_a   1.000
_cell.length_b   1.000
_cell.length_c   1.000
_cell.angle_alpha   90.00
_cell.angle_beta   90.00
_cell.angle_gamma   90.00
#
_symmetry.space_group_name_H-M   'P 1'
#
loop_
_entity.id
_entity.type
_entity.pdbx_description
1 polymer ?
#
loop_
_entity_poly.entity_id
_entity_poly.type
_entity_poly.pdbx_seq_one_letter_code
_entity_poly.pdbx_strand_id
1 'polypeptide(L)'
;MGLIKKLLRKIKRLIERITHTTIIVKRQPRVIIDKHPYAVNDGTSMQVYAELVEEFCLHKPLNIFEIGANYAQDSEFLRKSFEIDVKNVYVFEPHPQIYKELKKLYSFNAYQLAVSNENGLANFNAIDIENNEYANSGISSLREGLTTNKNNFINVEVQTIRMEDFIRKNNIQQIDFLKIDVEGMNYEVLEGLADKLSVVKVIQTEGEYKQYWKGQKNYQDMHDLLASKNFKLVYFKLSSDGIQSDSLWIQEKYLKQAIK
;
A
#
# COMPACT_ATOMS: atom_id res chain seq x y z
N MET A 1 29.37 4.90 10.76
CA MET A 1 28.47 4.05 9.94
C MET A 1 27.77 4.79 8.79
N GLY A 2 27.43 6.06 8.91
CA GLY A 2 26.75 6.85 7.86
C GLY A 2 27.58 7.12 6.59
N LEU A 3 28.88 7.38 6.73
CA LEU A 3 29.74 7.77 5.61
C LEU A 3 29.97 6.61 4.62
N ILE A 4 30.19 5.40 5.15
CA ILE A 4 30.40 4.19 4.34
C ILE A 4 29.12 3.83 3.55
N LYS A 5 27.95 3.94 4.18
CA LYS A 5 26.66 3.72 3.50
C LYS A 5 26.46 4.73 2.36
N LYS A 6 26.82 6.00 2.59
CA LYS A 6 26.72 7.07 1.58
C LYS A 6 27.66 6.83 0.39
N LEU A 7 28.86 6.31 0.65
CA LEU A 7 29.83 5.93 -0.37
C LEU A 7 29.37 4.73 -1.20
N LEU A 8 28.88 3.69 -0.56
CA LEU A 8 28.35 2.49 -1.24
C LEU A 8 27.15 2.83 -2.13
N ARG A 9 26.26 3.74 -1.70
CA ARG A 9 25.16 4.24 -2.54
C ARG A 9 25.64 4.98 -3.79
N LYS A 10 26.71 5.80 -3.65
CA LYS A 10 27.32 6.50 -4.81
C LYS A 10 27.95 5.52 -5.80
N ILE A 11 28.65 4.51 -5.30
CA ILE A 11 29.27 3.47 -6.14
C ILE A 11 28.20 2.67 -6.88
N LYS A 12 27.12 2.25 -6.18
CA LYS A 12 25.98 1.56 -6.81
C LYS A 12 25.40 2.38 -7.97
N ARG A 13 25.07 3.67 -7.75
CA ARG A 13 24.54 4.56 -8.78
C ARG A 13 25.49 4.73 -9.97
N LEU A 14 26.81 4.74 -9.72
CA LEU A 14 27.80 4.85 -10.78
C LEU A 14 27.80 3.59 -11.66
N ILE A 15 27.74 2.41 -11.06
CA ILE A 15 27.70 1.14 -11.76
C ILE A 15 26.39 1.02 -12.57
N GLU A 16 25.25 1.35 -11.99
CA GLU A 16 23.95 1.35 -12.68
C GLU A 16 23.93 2.28 -13.90
N ARG A 17 24.60 3.44 -13.82
CA ARG A 17 24.77 4.36 -14.96
C ARG A 17 25.63 3.79 -16.08
N ILE A 18 26.72 3.11 -15.73
CA ILE A 18 27.67 2.57 -16.72
C ILE A 18 27.07 1.33 -17.41
N THR A 19 26.35 0.50 -16.68
CA THR A 19 25.85 -0.79 -17.19
C THR A 19 24.40 -0.73 -17.70
N HIS A 20 23.68 0.37 -17.50
CA HIS A 20 22.24 0.49 -17.71
C HIS A 20 21.43 -0.62 -16.98
N THR A 21 22.01 -1.22 -15.96
CA THR A 21 21.44 -2.34 -15.22
C THR A 21 21.02 -1.89 -13.82
N THR A 22 19.78 -2.14 -13.43
CA THR A 22 19.35 -1.88 -12.05
C THR A 22 19.92 -2.94 -11.12
N ILE A 23 20.81 -2.52 -10.22
CA ILE A 23 21.40 -3.44 -9.23
C ILE A 23 20.48 -3.53 -8.03
N ILE A 24 19.74 -4.62 -7.92
CA ILE A 24 18.94 -4.94 -6.74
C ILE A 24 19.89 -5.47 -5.66
N VAL A 25 20.27 -4.62 -4.71
CA VAL A 25 21.02 -5.06 -3.53
C VAL A 25 20.02 -5.69 -2.56
N LYS A 26 20.05 -7.01 -2.40
CA LYS A 26 19.34 -7.69 -1.32
C LYS A 26 19.90 -7.17 0.00
N ARG A 27 19.14 -6.33 0.70
CA ARG A 27 19.44 -5.93 2.07
C ARG A 27 18.89 -7.02 2.99
N GLN A 28 19.70 -7.43 3.97
CA GLN A 28 19.16 -8.28 5.04
C GLN A 28 18.15 -7.46 5.85
N PRO A 29 16.97 -7.98 6.11
CA PRO A 29 15.94 -7.30 6.88
C PRO A 29 16.45 -7.04 8.30
N ARG A 30 16.29 -5.83 8.79
CA ARG A 30 16.37 -5.56 10.23
C ARG A 30 15.06 -6.05 10.83
N VAL A 31 15.14 -7.08 11.63
CA VAL A 31 14.00 -7.56 12.42
C VAL A 31 13.66 -6.47 13.44
N ILE A 32 12.66 -5.67 13.14
CA ILE A 32 12.02 -4.81 14.15
C ILE A 32 10.98 -5.71 14.80
N ILE A 33 11.32 -6.24 15.98
CA ILE A 33 10.36 -6.96 16.81
C ILE A 33 9.39 -5.91 17.35
N ASP A 34 8.34 -5.65 16.62
CA ASP A 34 7.22 -4.91 17.15
C ASP A 34 6.34 -5.89 17.95
N LYS A 35 5.96 -5.50 19.16
CA LYS A 35 5.08 -6.32 20.02
C LYS A 35 3.62 -6.23 19.59
N HIS A 36 3.40 -6.14 18.29
CA HIS A 36 2.05 -6.11 17.75
C HIS A 36 1.42 -7.50 17.92
N PRO A 37 0.23 -7.62 18.55
CA PRO A 37 -0.38 -8.92 18.85
C PRO A 37 -0.71 -9.77 17.60
N TYR A 38 -0.83 -9.13 16.43
CA TYR A 38 -1.15 -9.75 15.15
C TYR A 38 0.01 -9.70 14.14
N ALA A 39 1.21 -9.27 14.57
CA ALA A 39 2.35 -9.16 13.67
C ALA A 39 2.78 -10.52 13.15
N VAL A 40 2.54 -10.76 11.89
CA VAL A 40 3.29 -11.74 11.12
C VAL A 40 4.64 -11.11 10.82
N ASN A 41 5.72 -11.72 11.30
CA ASN A 41 7.10 -11.23 11.22
C ASN A 41 7.63 -11.26 9.80
N ASP A 42 7.18 -10.35 8.97
CA ASP A 42 7.87 -10.13 7.71
C ASP A 42 8.16 -8.64 7.42
N GLY A 43 8.40 -7.85 8.44
CA GLY A 43 8.71 -6.40 8.37
C GLY A 43 9.75 -5.94 7.33
N THR A 44 9.99 -6.76 6.32
CA THR A 44 11.01 -6.58 5.30
C THR A 44 10.57 -5.64 4.18
N SER A 45 9.29 -5.67 3.78
CA SER A 45 8.80 -4.87 2.67
C SER A 45 8.66 -3.40 3.03
N MET A 46 8.04 -3.07 4.15
CA MET A 46 7.84 -1.68 4.58
C MET A 46 9.15 -0.94 4.86
N GLN A 47 10.16 -1.61 5.40
CA GLN A 47 11.49 -1.03 5.57
C GLN A 47 12.13 -0.65 4.23
N VAL A 48 11.99 -1.52 3.23
CA VAL A 48 12.50 -1.25 1.87
C VAL A 48 11.81 -0.01 1.30
N TYR A 49 10.50 0.10 1.42
CA TYR A 49 9.76 1.28 0.93
C TYR A 49 10.16 2.56 1.66
N ALA A 50 10.30 2.53 2.98
CA ALA A 50 10.75 3.68 3.74
C ALA A 50 12.16 4.15 3.29
N GLU A 51 13.09 3.21 3.12
CA GLU A 51 14.44 3.51 2.64
C GLU A 51 14.44 4.06 1.20
N LEU A 52 13.59 3.54 0.31
CA LEU A 52 13.46 4.01 -1.07
C LEU A 52 12.83 5.41 -1.14
N VAL A 53 11.84 5.69 -0.30
CA VAL A 53 11.25 7.02 -0.18
C VAL A 53 12.30 8.03 0.28
N GLU A 54 13.10 7.71 1.31
CA GLU A 54 14.21 8.56 1.74
C GLU A 54 15.26 8.77 0.63
N GLU A 55 15.52 7.71 -0.16
CA GLU A 55 16.51 7.77 -1.24
C GLU A 55 16.03 8.56 -2.44
N PHE A 56 14.80 8.34 -2.90
CA PHE A 56 14.31 8.83 -4.20
C PHE A 56 13.32 9.99 -4.12
N CYS A 57 12.57 10.15 -3.01
CA CYS A 57 11.61 11.24 -2.89
C CYS A 57 12.28 12.53 -2.37
N LEU A 58 11.85 13.67 -2.93
CA LEU A 58 12.40 14.99 -2.53
C LEU A 58 12.11 15.32 -1.07
N HIS A 59 10.96 14.90 -0.55
CA HIS A 59 10.48 15.28 0.77
C HIS A 59 10.11 14.07 1.60
N LYS A 60 10.40 14.12 2.89
CA LYS A 60 9.94 13.15 3.87
C LYS A 60 8.41 13.20 3.94
N PRO A 61 7.71 12.05 3.98
CA PRO A 61 6.28 12.02 4.18
C PRO A 61 5.86 12.66 5.51
N LEU A 62 4.76 13.42 5.50
CA LEU A 62 4.14 14.04 6.67
C LEU A 62 2.78 13.44 7.02
N ASN A 63 2.21 12.68 6.09
CA ASN A 63 0.97 11.91 6.31
C ASN A 63 1.01 10.58 5.56
N ILE A 64 0.19 9.64 6.04
CA ILE A 64 0.01 8.30 5.47
C ILE A 64 -1.47 8.05 5.32
N PHE A 65 -1.82 7.47 4.17
CA PHE A 65 -3.13 6.89 3.88
C PHE A 65 -2.92 5.41 3.56
N GLU A 66 -3.61 4.53 4.27
CA GLU A 66 -3.60 3.09 4.01
C GLU A 66 -5.01 2.60 3.72
N ILE A 67 -5.20 2.02 2.54
CA ILE A 67 -6.46 1.49 2.04
C ILE A 67 -6.36 -0.04 2.03
N GLY A 68 -7.25 -0.71 2.76
CA GLY A 68 -7.13 -2.11 3.12
C GLY A 68 -6.13 -2.28 4.28
N ALA A 69 -6.40 -1.56 5.37
CA ALA A 69 -5.41 -1.41 6.43
C ALA A 69 -5.25 -2.65 7.30
N ASN A 70 -6.20 -3.58 7.26
CA ASN A 70 -6.19 -4.71 8.17
C ASN A 70 -5.99 -4.21 9.62
N TYR A 71 -4.99 -4.68 10.35
CA TYR A 71 -4.65 -4.19 11.68
C TYR A 71 -3.71 -2.97 11.67
N ALA A 72 -3.50 -2.30 10.53
CA ALA A 72 -2.69 -1.10 10.30
C ALA A 72 -1.24 -1.19 10.80
N GLN A 73 -0.64 -2.38 10.71
CA GLN A 73 0.75 -2.63 11.11
C GLN A 73 1.72 -1.85 10.23
N ASP A 74 1.44 -1.78 8.94
CA ASP A 74 2.26 -1.09 7.95
C ASP A 74 2.22 0.43 8.15
N SER A 75 1.04 0.99 8.40
CA SER A 75 0.90 2.40 8.80
C SER A 75 1.68 2.73 10.05
N GLU A 76 1.65 1.88 11.08
CA GLU A 76 2.41 2.12 12.31
C GLU A 76 3.92 2.03 12.08
N PHE A 77 4.35 1.09 11.25
CA PHE A 77 5.76 0.98 10.86
C PHE A 77 6.23 2.25 10.11
N LEU A 78 5.50 2.67 9.07
CA LEU A 78 5.83 3.86 8.29
C LEU A 78 5.75 5.14 9.13
N ARG A 79 4.74 5.25 10.00
CA ARG A 79 4.60 6.36 10.93
C ARG A 79 5.83 6.53 11.81
N LYS A 80 6.33 5.42 12.40
CA LYS A 80 7.54 5.43 13.21
C LYS A 80 8.78 5.74 12.37
N SER A 81 8.90 5.16 11.19
CA SER A 81 10.05 5.38 10.30
C SER A 81 10.17 6.82 9.83
N PHE A 82 9.05 7.47 9.55
CA PHE A 82 8.99 8.86 9.09
C PHE A 82 8.74 9.87 10.23
N GLU A 83 8.56 9.40 11.49
CA GLU A 83 8.25 10.24 12.66
C GLU A 83 6.97 11.07 12.46
N ILE A 84 5.93 10.46 11.90
CA ILE A 84 4.65 11.10 11.61
C ILE A 84 3.77 11.11 12.86
N ASP A 85 3.08 12.23 13.13
CA ASP A 85 2.08 12.34 14.17
C ASP A 85 0.89 11.41 13.89
N VAL A 86 0.35 10.76 14.92
CA VAL A 86 -0.81 9.83 14.80
C VAL A 86 -2.03 10.47 14.14
N LYS A 87 -2.24 11.76 14.32
CA LYS A 87 -3.33 12.53 13.69
C LYS A 87 -3.19 12.68 12.16
N ASN A 88 -2.02 12.38 11.62
CA ASN A 88 -1.72 12.44 10.19
C ASN A 88 -1.70 11.04 9.54
N VAL A 89 -2.20 10.03 10.24
CA VAL A 89 -2.38 8.66 9.72
C VAL A 89 -3.87 8.42 9.50
N TYR A 90 -4.21 8.02 8.27
CA TYR A 90 -5.57 7.76 7.82
C TYR A 90 -5.64 6.31 7.33
N VAL A 91 -6.52 5.51 7.90
CA VAL A 91 -6.64 4.09 7.59
C VAL A 91 -8.08 3.71 7.28
N PHE A 92 -8.25 2.89 6.25
CA PHE A 92 -9.55 2.43 5.75
C PHE A 92 -9.60 0.91 5.80
N GLU A 93 -10.53 0.39 6.61
CA GLU A 93 -10.71 -1.05 6.80
C GLU A 93 -12.21 -1.37 6.84
N PRO A 94 -12.75 -2.05 5.81
CA PRO A 94 -14.17 -2.36 5.75
C PRO A 94 -14.60 -3.48 6.69
N HIS A 95 -13.71 -4.43 7.03
CA HIS A 95 -14.05 -5.60 7.85
C HIS A 95 -14.46 -5.17 9.27
N PRO A 96 -15.72 -5.45 9.72
CA PRO A 96 -16.22 -4.88 10.98
C PRO A 96 -15.41 -5.26 12.21
N GLN A 97 -14.98 -6.51 12.29
CA GLN A 97 -14.25 -7.03 13.45
C GLN A 97 -12.81 -6.51 13.46
N ILE A 98 -12.13 -6.53 12.30
CA ILE A 98 -10.76 -6.00 12.16
C ILE A 98 -10.74 -4.51 12.46
N TYR A 99 -11.67 -3.73 11.90
CA TYR A 99 -11.82 -2.32 12.22
C TYR A 99 -11.98 -2.05 13.71
N LYS A 100 -12.82 -2.84 14.41
CA LYS A 100 -13.02 -2.72 15.86
C LYS A 100 -11.72 -2.95 16.64
N GLU A 101 -10.92 -3.95 16.25
CA GLU A 101 -9.64 -4.23 16.90
C GLU A 101 -8.59 -3.15 16.57
N LEU A 102 -8.50 -2.74 15.31
CA LEU A 102 -7.63 -1.64 14.86
C LEU A 102 -7.84 -0.37 15.69
N LYS A 103 -9.11 -0.01 15.93
CA LYS A 103 -9.48 1.15 16.78
C LYS A 103 -9.04 1.03 18.24
N LYS A 104 -8.83 -0.17 18.76
CA LYS A 104 -8.27 -0.37 20.11
C LYS A 104 -6.76 -0.24 20.13
N LEU A 105 -6.09 -0.60 19.02
CA LEU A 105 -4.64 -0.60 18.92
C LEU A 105 -4.07 0.81 18.71
N TYR A 106 -4.75 1.65 17.91
CA TYR A 106 -4.22 2.93 17.49
C TYR A 106 -5.24 4.06 17.54
N SER A 107 -4.74 5.28 17.81
CA SER A 107 -5.52 6.52 17.75
C SER A 107 -5.44 7.19 16.36
N PHE A 108 -5.40 6.40 15.29
CA PHE A 108 -5.40 6.88 13.92
C PHE A 108 -6.77 7.43 13.49
N ASN A 109 -6.82 8.19 12.42
CA ASN A 109 -8.07 8.51 11.73
C ASN A 109 -8.55 7.25 10.98
N ALA A 110 -9.28 6.40 11.68
CA ALA A 110 -9.73 5.11 11.16
C ALA A 110 -11.18 5.19 10.66
N TYR A 111 -11.42 4.64 9.48
CA TYR A 111 -12.73 4.64 8.80
C TYR A 111 -13.12 3.21 8.44
N GLN A 112 -14.34 2.82 8.84
CA GLN A 112 -14.93 1.53 8.42
C GLN A 112 -15.57 1.71 7.06
N LEU A 113 -14.74 1.78 6.02
CA LEU A 113 -15.14 2.04 4.64
C LEU A 113 -14.34 1.15 3.69
N ALA A 114 -15.01 0.63 2.67
CA ALA A 114 -14.33 0.06 1.51
C ALA A 114 -14.08 1.19 0.50
N VAL A 115 -12.83 1.40 0.12
CA VAL A 115 -12.50 2.38 -0.93
C VAL A 115 -12.61 1.71 -2.30
N SER A 116 -13.29 2.37 -3.23
CA SER A 116 -13.57 1.86 -4.58
C SER A 116 -13.69 3.03 -5.58
N ASN A 117 -14.08 2.72 -6.80
CA ASN A 117 -14.44 3.72 -7.83
C ASN A 117 -15.89 4.18 -7.74
N GLU A 118 -16.69 3.67 -6.80
CA GLU A 118 -18.10 4.00 -6.62
C GLU A 118 -18.44 4.27 -5.15
N ASN A 119 -19.39 5.19 -4.91
CA ASN A 119 -19.98 5.42 -3.60
C ASN A 119 -21.26 4.60 -3.45
N GLY A 120 -21.52 4.06 -2.25
CA GLY A 120 -22.76 3.35 -1.97
C GLY A 120 -22.63 2.28 -0.92
N LEU A 121 -23.37 1.18 -1.12
CA LEU A 121 -23.29 -0.03 -0.34
C LEU A 121 -22.88 -1.18 -1.26
N ALA A 122 -22.02 -2.06 -0.77
CA ALA A 122 -21.57 -3.23 -1.51
C ALA A 122 -21.48 -4.46 -0.60
N ASN A 123 -21.63 -5.63 -1.21
CA ASN A 123 -21.34 -6.88 -0.54
C ASN A 123 -19.81 -7.06 -0.44
N PHE A 124 -19.35 -7.30 0.77
CA PHE A 124 -17.96 -7.56 1.08
C PHE A 124 -17.79 -9.02 1.53
N ASN A 125 -16.97 -9.77 0.84
CA ASN A 125 -16.58 -11.11 1.20
C ASN A 125 -15.53 -11.01 2.31
N ALA A 126 -16.00 -10.93 3.54
CA ALA A 126 -15.15 -10.84 4.72
C ALA A 126 -14.69 -12.24 5.14
N ILE A 127 -13.41 -12.41 5.42
CA ILE A 127 -12.92 -13.67 6.01
C ILE A 127 -13.55 -13.87 7.39
N ASP A 128 -14.03 -15.08 7.68
CA ASP A 128 -14.58 -15.41 9.00
C ASP A 128 -13.45 -15.69 9.99
N ILE A 129 -13.00 -14.63 10.68
CA ILE A 129 -11.92 -14.71 11.67
C ILE A 129 -12.38 -15.27 13.02
N GLU A 130 -13.69 -15.30 13.30
CA GLU A 130 -14.22 -15.84 14.56
C GLU A 130 -14.28 -17.37 14.55
N ASN A 131 -14.67 -17.96 13.41
CA ASN A 131 -14.83 -19.40 13.30
C ASN A 131 -13.63 -20.10 12.63
N ASN A 132 -12.59 -19.34 12.26
CA ASN A 132 -11.40 -19.87 11.61
C ASN A 132 -10.13 -19.27 12.21
N GLU A 133 -9.61 -19.90 13.24
CA GLU A 133 -8.41 -19.48 13.98
C GLU A 133 -7.16 -19.32 13.09
N TYR A 134 -7.13 -20.01 11.95
CA TYR A 134 -5.98 -19.95 11.01
C TYR A 134 -6.28 -19.10 9.77
N ALA A 135 -7.36 -18.30 9.82
CA ALA A 135 -7.70 -17.45 8.69
C ALA A 135 -6.67 -16.35 8.45
N ASN A 136 -6.25 -16.20 7.20
CA ASN A 136 -5.51 -15.01 6.80
C ASN A 136 -6.47 -13.81 6.74
N SER A 137 -6.36 -12.89 7.70
CA SER A 137 -7.23 -11.72 7.80
C SER A 137 -7.11 -10.76 6.60
N GLY A 138 -6.04 -10.86 5.83
CA GLY A 138 -5.77 -10.00 4.67
C GLY A 138 -6.55 -10.33 3.41
N ILE A 139 -7.20 -11.50 3.30
CA ILE A 139 -7.80 -11.94 2.04
C ILE A 139 -9.28 -11.59 1.84
N SER A 140 -9.79 -10.58 2.52
CA SER A 140 -11.16 -10.08 2.34
C SER A 140 -11.27 -9.16 1.12
N SER A 141 -12.38 -9.23 0.36
CA SER A 141 -12.53 -8.47 -0.89
C SER A 141 -13.97 -8.06 -1.18
N LEU A 142 -14.15 -6.98 -1.95
CA LEU A 142 -15.41 -6.65 -2.62
C LEU A 142 -15.71 -7.60 -3.80
N ARG A 143 -14.74 -8.39 -4.23
CA ARG A 143 -14.87 -9.33 -5.35
C ARG A 143 -15.04 -10.77 -4.88
N GLU A 144 -15.65 -11.59 -5.72
CA GLU A 144 -15.71 -13.03 -5.54
C GLU A 144 -14.35 -13.66 -5.90
N GLY A 145 -13.77 -14.43 -4.99
CA GLY A 145 -12.54 -15.18 -5.25
C GLY A 145 -12.76 -16.35 -6.20
N LEU A 146 -11.83 -16.57 -7.12
CA LEU A 146 -11.91 -17.67 -8.09
C LEU A 146 -11.46 -19.02 -7.51
N THR A 147 -10.53 -18.98 -6.55
CA THR A 147 -9.88 -20.17 -5.98
C THR A 147 -10.07 -20.32 -4.48
N THR A 148 -10.70 -19.35 -3.84
CA THR A 148 -10.90 -19.35 -2.38
C THR A 148 -12.00 -20.31 -1.95
N ASN A 149 -11.81 -20.98 -0.81
CA ASN A 149 -12.85 -21.77 -0.21
C ASN A 149 -13.96 -20.86 0.35
N LYS A 150 -15.13 -20.87 -0.30
CA LYS A 150 -16.27 -20.01 0.06
C LYS A 150 -16.75 -20.18 1.50
N ASN A 151 -16.50 -21.33 2.12
CA ASN A 151 -16.90 -21.60 3.50
C ASN A 151 -16.10 -20.80 4.55
N ASN A 152 -15.02 -20.16 4.15
CA ASN A 152 -14.20 -19.33 5.03
C ASN A 152 -14.60 -17.85 5.02
N PHE A 153 -15.65 -17.50 4.27
CA PHE A 153 -16.09 -16.11 4.10
C PHE A 153 -17.52 -15.93 4.57
N ILE A 154 -17.77 -14.79 5.18
CA ILE A 154 -19.10 -14.24 5.46
C ILE A 154 -19.36 -13.04 4.55
N ASN A 155 -20.59 -12.91 4.07
CA ASN A 155 -21.00 -11.72 3.32
C ASN A 155 -21.46 -10.64 4.30
N VAL A 156 -20.83 -9.46 4.20
CA VAL A 156 -21.16 -8.29 5.01
C VAL A 156 -21.46 -7.13 4.08
N GLU A 157 -22.55 -6.41 4.32
CA GLU A 157 -22.80 -5.16 3.62
C GLU A 157 -21.89 -4.06 4.21
N VAL A 158 -21.13 -3.40 3.37
CA VAL A 158 -20.20 -2.32 3.75
C VAL A 158 -20.46 -1.06 2.93
N GLN A 159 -20.17 0.08 3.54
CA GLN A 159 -20.19 1.35 2.84
C GLN A 159 -18.95 1.48 1.94
N THR A 160 -19.17 1.84 0.66
CA THR A 160 -18.09 2.18 -0.28
C THR A 160 -17.94 3.68 -0.44
N ILE A 161 -16.72 4.11 -0.73
CA ILE A 161 -16.42 5.51 -1.00
C ILE A 161 -15.37 5.65 -2.09
N ARG A 162 -15.57 6.63 -2.98
CA ARG A 162 -14.53 7.11 -3.87
C ARG A 162 -13.54 7.98 -3.11
N MET A 163 -12.24 7.72 -3.29
CA MET A 163 -11.23 8.49 -2.58
C MET A 163 -11.23 9.98 -2.98
N GLU A 164 -11.60 10.30 -4.22
CA GLU A 164 -11.81 11.68 -4.67
C GLU A 164 -12.80 12.44 -3.78
N ASP A 165 -13.94 11.83 -3.46
CA ASP A 165 -14.99 12.44 -2.65
C ASP A 165 -14.56 12.57 -1.18
N PHE A 166 -13.86 11.57 -0.66
CA PHE A 166 -13.25 11.65 0.68
C PHE A 166 -12.26 12.81 0.79
N ILE A 167 -11.37 12.96 -0.19
CA ILE A 167 -10.36 14.02 -0.25
C ILE A 167 -11.06 15.41 -0.30
N ARG A 168 -12.08 15.56 -1.14
CA ARG A 168 -12.84 16.81 -1.26
C ARG A 168 -13.58 17.15 0.03
N LYS A 169 -14.32 16.19 0.60
CA LYS A 169 -15.10 16.36 1.82
C LYS A 169 -14.25 16.77 3.03
N ASN A 170 -13.06 16.19 3.14
CA ASN A 170 -12.14 16.43 4.26
C ASN A 170 -11.09 17.51 3.96
N ASN A 171 -11.19 18.19 2.81
CA ASN A 171 -10.25 19.24 2.39
C ASN A 171 -8.77 18.79 2.43
N ILE A 172 -8.49 17.55 2.03
CA ILE A 172 -7.14 17.00 1.98
C ILE A 172 -6.40 17.65 0.80
N GLN A 173 -5.31 18.36 1.11
CA GLN A 173 -4.54 19.08 0.10
C GLN A 173 -3.45 18.22 -0.52
N GLN A 174 -2.98 17.21 0.21
CA GLN A 174 -1.88 16.35 -0.19
C GLN A 174 -1.91 15.01 0.54
N ILE A 175 -1.54 13.96 -0.16
CA ILE A 175 -1.25 12.62 0.39
C ILE A 175 0.22 12.35 0.10
N ASP A 176 1.03 12.24 1.16
CA ASP A 176 2.47 12.04 1.01
C ASP A 176 2.83 10.58 0.74
N PHE A 177 2.17 9.66 1.42
CA PHE A 177 2.32 8.23 1.19
C PHE A 177 0.94 7.57 1.18
N LEU A 178 0.62 6.90 0.08
CA LEU A 178 -0.59 6.11 -0.11
C LEU A 178 -0.21 4.63 -0.26
N LYS A 179 -0.65 3.78 0.67
CA LYS A 179 -0.61 2.33 0.52
C LYS A 179 -1.98 1.84 0.06
N ILE A 180 -2.00 0.97 -0.95
CA ILE A 180 -3.20 0.32 -1.47
C ILE A 180 -2.98 -1.19 -1.46
N ASP A 181 -3.84 -1.89 -0.71
CA ASP A 181 -3.76 -3.33 -0.51
C ASP A 181 -5.18 -3.87 -0.26
N VAL A 182 -5.97 -3.97 -1.32
CA VAL A 182 -7.42 -4.24 -1.27
C VAL A 182 -7.81 -5.41 -2.18
N GLU A 183 -7.10 -6.46 -2.10
CA GLU A 183 -7.42 -7.78 -2.66
C GLU A 183 -8.30 -7.72 -3.93
N GLY A 184 -7.63 -7.53 -5.09
CA GLY A 184 -8.27 -7.50 -6.41
C GLY A 184 -9.00 -6.21 -6.80
N MET A 185 -8.96 -5.15 -5.97
CA MET A 185 -9.61 -3.85 -6.23
C MET A 185 -8.62 -2.69 -6.31
N ASN A 186 -7.31 -2.94 -6.36
CA ASN A 186 -6.28 -1.91 -6.36
C ASN A 186 -6.44 -0.91 -7.53
N TYR A 187 -6.83 -1.40 -8.71
CA TYR A 187 -7.10 -0.56 -9.87
C TYR A 187 -8.29 0.38 -9.63
N GLU A 188 -9.40 -0.13 -9.09
CA GLU A 188 -10.62 0.64 -8.82
C GLU A 188 -10.39 1.72 -7.75
N VAL A 189 -9.52 1.44 -6.77
CA VAL A 189 -9.09 2.48 -5.82
C VAL A 189 -8.36 3.61 -6.53
N LEU A 190 -7.43 3.29 -7.43
CA LEU A 190 -6.71 4.29 -8.23
C LEU A 190 -7.65 5.05 -9.17
N GLU A 191 -8.59 4.37 -9.82
CA GLU A 191 -9.63 4.99 -10.65
C GLU A 191 -10.53 5.92 -9.82
N GLY A 192 -10.91 5.51 -8.60
CA GLY A 192 -11.70 6.30 -7.66
C GLY A 192 -10.99 7.54 -7.10
N LEU A 193 -9.68 7.66 -7.25
CA LEU A 193 -8.94 8.89 -6.99
C LEU A 193 -9.14 9.93 -8.10
N ALA A 194 -9.40 9.52 -9.32
CA ALA A 194 -9.64 10.37 -10.48
C ALA A 194 -8.59 11.51 -10.61
N ASP A 195 -9.01 12.78 -10.64
CA ASP A 195 -8.09 13.91 -10.73
C ASP A 195 -7.29 14.15 -9.43
N LYS A 196 -7.73 13.57 -8.31
CA LYS A 196 -7.05 13.67 -7.02
C LYS A 196 -5.79 12.78 -6.93
N LEU A 197 -5.52 11.91 -7.90
CA LEU A 197 -4.19 11.31 -8.05
C LEU A 197 -3.08 12.38 -8.11
N SER A 198 -3.37 13.57 -8.61
CA SER A 198 -2.43 14.69 -8.68
C SER A 198 -1.95 15.21 -7.31
N VAL A 199 -2.67 14.95 -6.21
CA VAL A 199 -2.27 15.36 -4.86
C VAL A 199 -1.49 14.27 -4.12
N VAL A 200 -1.33 13.07 -4.71
CA VAL A 200 -0.57 11.96 -4.14
C VAL A 200 0.89 12.05 -4.57
N LYS A 201 1.84 11.89 -3.63
CA LYS A 201 3.27 11.91 -3.94
C LYS A 201 3.85 10.53 -4.19
N VAL A 202 3.55 9.59 -3.30
CA VAL A 202 4.10 8.23 -3.32
C VAL A 202 2.95 7.24 -3.21
N ILE A 203 2.98 6.21 -4.04
CA ILE A 203 2.02 5.09 -4.00
C ILE A 203 2.80 3.79 -3.84
N GLN A 204 2.44 2.99 -2.85
CA GLN A 204 2.78 1.58 -2.77
C GLN A 204 1.52 0.78 -3.05
N THR A 205 1.62 -0.18 -3.96
CA THR A 205 0.49 -1.05 -4.29
C THR A 205 0.96 -2.40 -4.81
N GLU A 206 0.10 -3.39 -4.63
CA GLU A 206 0.25 -4.69 -5.26
C GLU A 206 -0.39 -4.72 -6.64
N GLY A 207 0.09 -5.62 -7.48
CA GLY A 207 -0.47 -5.85 -8.80
C GLY A 207 -0.37 -7.30 -9.20
N GLU A 208 -1.44 -7.87 -9.68
CA GLU A 208 -1.53 -9.28 -10.02
C GLU A 208 -1.39 -9.48 -11.55
N TYR A 209 -0.71 -10.56 -11.91
CA TYR A 209 -0.53 -11.01 -13.30
C TYR A 209 -1.57 -12.04 -13.72
N LYS A 210 -2.22 -12.67 -12.74
CA LYS A 210 -3.31 -13.61 -12.94
C LYS A 210 -4.53 -13.17 -12.13
N GLN A 211 -5.70 -13.45 -12.64
CA GLN A 211 -6.93 -13.19 -11.90
C GLN A 211 -7.07 -14.18 -10.74
N TYR A 212 -7.08 -13.67 -9.52
CA TYR A 212 -7.53 -14.36 -8.32
C TYR A 212 -8.98 -14.04 -7.99
N TRP A 213 -9.41 -12.85 -8.43
CA TRP A 213 -10.71 -12.29 -8.14
C TRP A 213 -11.47 -12.08 -9.45
N LYS A 214 -12.75 -12.37 -9.45
CA LYS A 214 -13.60 -12.26 -10.63
C LYS A 214 -13.66 -10.81 -11.15
N GLY A 215 -13.25 -10.62 -12.42
CA GLY A 215 -13.25 -9.32 -13.08
C GLY A 215 -12.15 -8.33 -12.61
N GLN A 216 -11.17 -8.81 -11.87
CA GLN A 216 -10.00 -8.06 -11.43
C GLN A 216 -9.20 -7.53 -12.63
N LYS A 217 -8.72 -6.31 -12.51
CA LYS A 217 -7.73 -5.71 -13.42
C LYS A 217 -6.34 -6.23 -13.09
N ASN A 218 -5.48 -6.29 -14.10
CA ASN A 218 -4.13 -6.83 -13.94
C ASN A 218 -3.09 -5.71 -13.68
N TYR A 219 -1.85 -6.14 -13.41
CA TYR A 219 -0.72 -5.22 -13.21
C TYR A 219 -0.55 -4.22 -14.36
N GLN A 220 -0.72 -4.66 -15.64
CA GLN A 220 -0.50 -3.78 -16.77
C GLN A 220 -1.53 -2.64 -16.82
N ASP A 221 -2.80 -2.92 -16.51
CA ASP A 221 -3.85 -1.89 -16.45
C ASP A 221 -3.48 -0.81 -15.40
N MET A 222 -3.02 -1.25 -14.23
CA MET A 222 -2.59 -0.36 -13.15
C MET A 222 -1.33 0.44 -13.52
N HIS A 223 -0.34 -0.23 -14.11
CA HIS A 223 0.89 0.39 -14.60
C HIS A 223 0.57 1.52 -15.58
N ASP A 224 -0.28 1.27 -16.58
CA ASP A 224 -0.61 2.23 -17.63
C ASP A 224 -1.36 3.43 -17.05
N LEU A 225 -2.26 3.20 -16.09
CA LEU A 225 -2.94 4.28 -15.37
C LEU A 225 -1.94 5.17 -14.63
N LEU A 226 -1.07 4.59 -13.81
CA LEU A 226 -0.08 5.36 -13.03
C LEU A 226 0.93 6.09 -13.92
N ALA A 227 1.42 5.44 -14.97
CA ALA A 227 2.32 6.06 -15.95
C ALA A 227 1.65 7.25 -16.65
N SER A 228 0.36 7.13 -17.03
CA SER A 228 -0.41 8.23 -17.65
C SER A 228 -0.60 9.44 -16.74
N LYS A 229 -0.51 9.24 -15.41
CA LYS A 229 -0.61 10.28 -14.37
C LYS A 229 0.75 10.78 -13.87
N ASN A 230 1.83 10.53 -14.64
CA ASN A 230 3.21 10.95 -14.35
C ASN A 230 3.79 10.33 -13.07
N PHE A 231 3.39 9.13 -12.69
CA PHE A 231 4.09 8.35 -11.68
C PHE A 231 5.23 7.57 -12.33
N LYS A 232 6.36 7.47 -11.64
CA LYS A 232 7.53 6.70 -12.04
C LYS A 232 7.70 5.52 -11.10
N LEU A 233 7.83 4.34 -11.67
CA LEU A 233 8.14 3.13 -10.93
C LEU A 233 9.57 3.21 -10.41
N VAL A 234 9.74 3.14 -9.08
CA VAL A 234 11.06 3.18 -8.43
C VAL A 234 11.45 1.86 -7.79
N TYR A 235 10.47 0.99 -7.56
CA TYR A 235 10.70 -0.35 -7.05
C TYR A 235 9.65 -1.32 -7.59
N PHE A 236 10.10 -2.53 -7.87
CA PHE A 236 9.27 -3.62 -8.31
C PHE A 236 9.85 -4.93 -7.78
N LYS A 237 9.00 -5.76 -7.19
CA LYS A 237 9.36 -7.09 -6.72
C LYS A 237 8.26 -8.06 -7.10
N LEU A 238 8.59 -9.01 -7.96
CA LEU A 238 7.70 -10.12 -8.28
C LEU A 238 7.71 -11.15 -7.15
N SER A 239 6.56 -11.69 -6.79
CA SER A 239 6.44 -12.82 -5.87
C SER A 239 7.18 -14.06 -6.41
N SER A 240 7.55 -14.99 -5.54
CA SER A 240 8.32 -16.19 -5.92
C SER A 240 7.57 -17.11 -6.88
N ASP A 241 6.26 -17.06 -6.88
CA ASP A 241 5.37 -17.82 -7.78
C ASP A 241 5.06 -17.09 -9.10
N GLY A 242 5.53 -15.84 -9.23
CA GLY A 242 5.35 -15.03 -10.43
C GLY A 242 3.93 -14.54 -10.68
N ILE A 243 3.08 -14.52 -9.67
CA ILE A 243 1.65 -14.24 -9.84
C ILE A 243 1.27 -12.84 -9.40
N GLN A 244 2.00 -12.28 -8.44
CA GLN A 244 1.75 -11.00 -7.80
C GLN A 244 3.03 -10.19 -7.70
N SER A 245 2.93 -8.90 -7.63
CA SER A 245 4.08 -8.01 -7.44
C SER A 245 3.79 -6.89 -6.48
N ASP A 246 4.81 -6.52 -5.73
CA ASP A 246 4.87 -5.27 -4.98
C ASP A 246 5.50 -4.18 -5.81
N SER A 247 4.95 -2.98 -5.77
CA SER A 247 5.50 -1.84 -6.51
C SER A 247 5.45 -0.54 -5.71
N LEU A 248 6.47 0.31 -5.90
CA LEU A 248 6.52 1.65 -5.34
C LEU A 248 6.66 2.66 -6.47
N TRP A 249 5.80 3.66 -6.45
CA TRP A 249 5.68 4.70 -7.46
C TRP A 249 5.85 6.07 -6.82
N ILE A 250 6.58 6.97 -7.48
CA ILE A 250 6.73 8.36 -7.05
C ILE A 250 6.26 9.27 -8.18
N GLN A 251 5.42 10.25 -7.87
CA GLN A 251 5.03 11.26 -8.84
C GLN A 251 6.26 12.05 -9.30
N GLU A 252 6.45 12.19 -10.60
CA GLU A 252 7.70 12.68 -11.22
C GLU A 252 8.22 13.99 -10.63
N LYS A 253 7.32 14.93 -10.32
CA LYS A 253 7.69 16.23 -9.71
C LYS A 253 8.30 16.13 -8.32
N TYR A 254 8.09 15.00 -7.62
CA TYR A 254 8.65 14.71 -6.29
C TYR A 254 9.83 13.75 -6.31
N LEU A 255 10.17 13.25 -7.48
CA LEU A 255 11.33 12.38 -7.64
C LEU A 255 12.60 13.22 -7.61
N LYS A 256 13.57 12.85 -6.79
CA LYS A 256 14.90 13.49 -6.82
C LYS A 256 15.50 13.30 -8.20
N GLN A 257 15.82 14.42 -8.86
CA GLN A 257 16.54 14.35 -10.13
C GLN A 257 17.87 13.64 -9.90
N ALA A 258 18.19 12.70 -10.77
CA ALA A 258 19.53 12.14 -10.76
C ALA A 258 20.51 13.29 -10.92
N ILE A 259 21.42 13.45 -9.97
CA ILE A 259 22.50 14.45 -10.08
C ILE A 259 23.22 14.10 -11.38
N LYS A 260 23.12 15.00 -12.36
CA LYS A 260 23.80 14.87 -13.68
C LYS A 260 25.30 14.83 -13.51
#